data_3ec5e4ae7ff7835eaf462a4f45f4e68e
#
_entry.id   3ec5e4ae7ff7835eaf462a4f45f4e68e
#
_cell.length_a   1.000
_cell.length_b   1.000
_cell.length_c   1.000
_cell.angle_alpha   90.00
_cell.angle_beta   90.00
_cell.angle_gamma   90.00
#
_symmetry.space_group_name_H-M   'P 1'
#
loop_
_entity.id
_entity.type
_entity.pdbx_description
1 polymer ?
#
loop_
_entity_poly.entity_id
_entity_poly.type
_entity_poly.pdbx_seq_one_letter_code
_entity_poly.pdbx_strand_id
1 'polypeptide(L)'
;MCIRDRIEGEPETDAWSMDVARYGKYAENKRYIRETTGQFYSRRFVMSYPNEQLPAGRPMKMAPAHDAMTQAGCRWGISWDLEVPLYFAPSDEFEEKLTLKRSNAHEIVAEECKSIREGVALLDITGFSRFEVKGENAEAWLDKIFATKLPKPGRARLAVMLSPTGKLKGDLTLLNWGDGTFWIMGSY
;
A
#
# COMPACT_ATOMS: atom_id res chain seq x y z
N MET A 1 -23.89 0.05 -3.48
CA MET A 1 -24.83 0.97 -2.82
C MET A 1 -26.12 0.24 -2.55
N CYS A 2 -26.49 0.12 -1.30
CA CYS A 2 -27.68 -0.62 -0.89
C CYS A 2 -28.94 0.19 -1.25
N ILE A 3 -30.00 -0.49 -1.67
CA ILE A 3 -31.29 0.16 -1.96
C ILE A 3 -31.80 0.88 -0.72
N ARG A 4 -31.58 0.30 0.46
CA ARG A 4 -31.94 0.87 1.76
C ARG A 4 -31.29 2.22 2.01
N ASP A 5 -29.98 2.37 1.73
CA ASP A 5 -29.25 3.65 1.92
C ASP A 5 -29.84 4.78 1.09
N ARG A 6 -30.36 4.46 -0.10
CA ARG A 6 -31.02 5.44 -0.98
C ARG A 6 -32.41 5.86 -0.49
N ILE A 7 -33.10 4.96 0.18
CA ILE A 7 -34.46 5.20 0.68
C ILE A 7 -34.43 5.93 2.03
N GLU A 8 -33.54 5.52 2.93
CA GLU A 8 -33.47 6.01 4.30
C GLU A 8 -32.48 7.17 4.49
N GLY A 9 -31.56 7.38 3.52
CA GLY A 9 -30.61 8.49 3.53
C GLY A 9 -29.37 8.24 4.39
N GLU A 10 -29.51 7.53 5.49
CA GLU A 10 -28.41 7.15 6.39
C GLU A 10 -28.44 5.64 6.67
N PRO A 11 -27.37 4.90 6.35
CA PRO A 11 -27.29 3.48 6.61
C PRO A 11 -27.03 3.21 8.10
N GLU A 12 -27.59 2.13 8.64
CA GLU A 12 -27.28 1.65 9.99
C GLU A 12 -25.83 1.12 10.10
N THR A 13 -25.26 0.70 8.97
CA THR A 13 -23.90 0.17 8.88
C THR A 13 -23.17 0.79 7.70
N ASP A 14 -21.88 1.03 7.87
CA ASP A 14 -21.02 1.50 6.79
C ASP A 14 -20.90 0.44 5.69
N ALA A 15 -21.42 0.73 4.51
CA ALA A 15 -21.36 -0.13 3.34
C ALA A 15 -20.12 0.16 2.45
N TRP A 16 -19.21 1.03 2.87
CA TRP A 16 -18.01 1.40 2.11
C TRP A 16 -17.17 0.19 1.68
N SER A 17 -17.08 -0.82 2.55
CA SER A 17 -16.36 -2.06 2.24
C SER A 17 -16.91 -2.83 1.03
N MET A 18 -18.15 -2.56 0.63
CA MET A 18 -18.81 -3.17 -0.53
C MET A 18 -18.89 -2.25 -1.75
N ASP A 19 -18.45 -1.00 -1.61
CA ASP A 19 -18.47 -0.04 -2.71
C ASP A 19 -17.23 -0.23 -3.59
N VAL A 20 -17.44 -0.35 -4.91
CA VAL A 20 -16.34 -0.47 -5.88
C VAL A 20 -15.43 0.76 -5.89
N ALA A 21 -15.93 1.93 -5.52
CA ALA A 21 -15.17 3.18 -5.46
C ALA A 21 -13.95 3.09 -4.51
N ARG A 22 -13.99 2.22 -3.50
CA ARG A 22 -12.89 1.99 -2.56
C ARG A 22 -11.61 1.45 -3.21
N TYR A 23 -11.72 0.80 -4.36
CA TYR A 23 -10.58 0.23 -5.07
C TYR A 23 -9.79 1.25 -5.90
N GLY A 24 -10.30 2.48 -6.03
CA GLY A 24 -9.66 3.51 -6.82
C GLY A 24 -9.86 3.36 -8.33
N LYS A 25 -9.29 4.30 -9.08
CA LYS A 25 -9.52 4.42 -10.53
C LYS A 25 -8.97 3.24 -11.37
N TYR A 26 -7.99 2.51 -10.88
CA TYR A 26 -7.45 1.35 -11.61
C TYR A 26 -8.50 0.27 -11.82
N ALA A 27 -9.43 0.10 -10.87
CA ALA A 27 -10.52 -0.87 -10.96
C ALA A 27 -11.57 -0.51 -12.04
N GLU A 28 -11.56 0.72 -12.57
CA GLU A 28 -12.39 1.15 -13.71
C GLU A 28 -11.70 0.91 -15.06
N ASN A 29 -10.42 0.56 -15.07
CA ASN A 29 -9.64 0.35 -16.27
C ASN A 29 -10.11 -0.89 -17.01
N LYS A 30 -10.65 -0.71 -18.23
CA LYS A 30 -11.23 -1.80 -19.04
C LYS A 30 -10.22 -2.89 -19.41
N ARG A 31 -8.95 -2.52 -19.64
CA ARG A 31 -7.88 -3.49 -19.90
C ARG A 31 -7.64 -4.33 -18.65
N TYR A 32 -7.45 -3.68 -17.49
CA TYR A 32 -7.25 -4.36 -16.21
C TYR A 32 -8.40 -5.33 -15.92
N ILE A 33 -9.65 -4.86 -15.99
CA ILE A 33 -10.84 -5.69 -15.73
C ILE A 33 -10.87 -6.91 -16.65
N ARG A 34 -10.65 -6.72 -17.95
CA ARG A 34 -10.68 -7.81 -18.93
C ARG A 34 -9.61 -8.86 -18.66
N GLU A 35 -8.37 -8.44 -18.46
CA GLU A 35 -7.22 -9.34 -18.25
C GLU A 35 -7.33 -10.08 -16.91
N THR A 36 -7.65 -9.38 -15.83
CA THR A 36 -7.78 -9.98 -14.50
C THR A 36 -9.01 -10.90 -14.39
N THR A 37 -10.12 -10.53 -15.03
CA THR A 37 -11.31 -11.40 -15.08
C THR A 37 -11.00 -12.68 -15.84
N GLY A 38 -10.34 -12.61 -17.00
CA GLY A 38 -9.93 -13.78 -17.77
C GLY A 38 -9.03 -14.71 -16.94
N GLN A 39 -8.02 -14.15 -16.27
CA GLN A 39 -7.13 -14.91 -15.41
C GLN A 39 -7.87 -15.54 -14.22
N PHE A 40 -8.75 -14.78 -13.56
CA PHE A 40 -9.54 -15.29 -12.44
C PHE A 40 -10.42 -16.47 -12.88
N TYR A 41 -11.12 -16.37 -14.00
CA TYR A 41 -11.97 -17.46 -14.49
C TYR A 41 -11.17 -18.70 -14.88
N SER A 42 -10.01 -18.53 -15.55
CA SER A 42 -9.15 -19.66 -15.92
C SER A 42 -8.59 -20.40 -14.70
N ARG A 43 -8.49 -19.72 -13.56
CA ARG A 43 -7.95 -20.26 -12.31
C ARG A 43 -9.01 -20.59 -11.25
N ARG A 44 -10.28 -20.52 -11.59
CA ARG A 44 -11.38 -20.66 -10.62
C ARG A 44 -11.31 -21.92 -9.73
N PHE A 45 -10.77 -23.01 -10.25
CA PHE A 45 -10.62 -24.28 -9.57
C PHE A 45 -9.17 -24.66 -9.25
N VAL A 46 -8.25 -23.74 -9.48
CA VAL A 46 -6.82 -23.91 -9.19
C VAL A 46 -6.55 -23.43 -7.77
N MET A 47 -5.80 -24.22 -7.01
CA MET A 47 -5.35 -23.81 -5.68
C MET A 47 -4.44 -22.60 -5.80
N SER A 48 -4.71 -21.57 -5.00
CA SER A 48 -3.82 -20.40 -4.85
C SER A 48 -2.82 -20.66 -3.72
N TYR A 49 -1.57 -20.34 -3.96
CA TYR A 49 -0.52 -20.44 -2.96
C TYR A 49 -0.31 -19.10 -2.24
N PRO A 50 0.15 -19.11 -0.97
CA PRO A 50 0.57 -17.90 -0.30
C PRO A 50 1.64 -17.17 -1.11
N ASN A 51 1.53 -15.84 -1.18
CA ASN A 51 2.44 -14.94 -1.92
C ASN A 51 2.49 -15.15 -3.44
N GLU A 52 1.64 -15.97 -4.02
CA GLU A 52 1.54 -16.13 -5.46
C GLU A 52 1.20 -14.78 -6.12
N GLN A 53 2.03 -14.38 -7.08
CA GLN A 53 1.84 -13.14 -7.83
C GLN A 53 1.28 -13.45 -9.21
N LEU A 54 0.09 -12.94 -9.51
CA LEU A 54 -0.57 -13.16 -10.79
C LEU A 54 -0.25 -12.02 -11.77
N PRO A 55 0.08 -12.32 -13.04
CA PRO A 55 0.61 -11.32 -13.98
C PRO A 55 -0.47 -10.46 -14.66
N ALA A 56 -1.74 -10.88 -14.67
CA ALA A 56 -2.76 -10.19 -15.46
C ALA A 56 -2.97 -8.74 -15.02
N GLY A 57 -3.08 -7.84 -15.97
CA GLY A 57 -3.30 -6.43 -15.75
C GLY A 57 -2.10 -5.64 -15.23
N ARG A 58 -0.93 -6.25 -15.13
CA ARG A 58 0.30 -5.65 -14.60
C ARG A 58 1.29 -5.27 -15.71
N PRO A 59 2.20 -4.29 -15.47
CA PRO A 59 2.17 -3.31 -14.37
C PRO A 59 1.08 -2.26 -14.58
N MET A 60 0.52 -1.69 -13.50
CA MET A 60 -0.40 -0.57 -13.54
C MET A 60 0.27 0.73 -13.09
N LYS A 61 0.96 0.69 -11.96
CA LYS A 61 1.67 1.82 -11.37
C LYS A 61 3.03 1.36 -10.84
N MET A 62 4.04 2.13 -11.11
CA MET A 62 5.43 1.81 -10.79
C MET A 62 6.07 2.92 -9.98
N ALA A 63 6.95 2.56 -9.05
CA ALA A 63 7.81 3.50 -8.35
C ALA A 63 8.87 4.08 -9.31
N PRO A 64 9.42 5.27 -9.03
CA PRO A 64 10.49 5.85 -9.85
C PRO A 64 11.73 4.97 -9.99
N ALA A 65 12.04 4.13 -9.01
CA ALA A 65 13.17 3.22 -9.01
C ALA A 65 12.89 1.85 -9.66
N HIS A 66 11.67 1.62 -10.17
CA HIS A 66 11.22 0.32 -10.70
C HIS A 66 12.18 -0.29 -11.72
N ASP A 67 12.58 0.47 -12.73
CA ASP A 67 13.41 -0.06 -13.81
C ASP A 67 14.82 -0.43 -13.33
N ALA A 68 15.41 0.40 -12.46
CA ALA A 68 16.73 0.13 -11.88
C ALA A 68 16.67 -1.12 -10.97
N MET A 69 15.61 -1.28 -10.18
CA MET A 69 15.42 -2.44 -9.33
C MET A 69 15.16 -3.71 -10.14
N THR A 70 14.39 -3.60 -11.24
CA THR A 70 14.16 -4.71 -12.17
C THR A 70 15.48 -5.19 -12.78
N GLN A 71 16.34 -4.27 -13.23
CA GLN A 71 17.68 -4.60 -13.75
C GLN A 71 18.58 -5.26 -12.69
N ALA A 72 18.35 -4.95 -11.41
CA ALA A 72 19.04 -5.58 -10.28
C ALA A 72 18.43 -6.94 -9.88
N GLY A 73 17.46 -7.46 -10.62
CA GLY A 73 16.85 -8.77 -10.38
C GLY A 73 15.63 -8.75 -9.44
N CYS A 74 15.05 -7.57 -9.17
CA CYS A 74 13.87 -7.47 -8.31
C CYS A 74 12.71 -8.33 -8.82
N ARG A 75 12.09 -9.08 -7.91
CA ARG A 75 10.80 -9.74 -8.13
C ARG A 75 9.70 -8.90 -7.49
N TRP A 76 8.61 -8.72 -8.24
CA TRP A 76 7.58 -7.75 -7.92
C TRP A 76 6.30 -8.41 -7.43
N GLY A 77 5.75 -7.85 -6.36
CA GLY A 77 4.37 -8.06 -5.95
C GLY A 77 3.50 -6.87 -6.33
N ILE A 78 2.23 -6.95 -6.00
CA ILE A 78 1.29 -5.85 -6.21
C ILE A 78 0.58 -5.50 -4.91
N SER A 79 0.51 -4.20 -4.62
CA SER A 79 -0.33 -3.63 -3.57
C SER A 79 -1.32 -2.68 -4.23
N TRP A 80 -2.58 -3.11 -4.35
CA TRP A 80 -3.62 -2.46 -5.14
C TRP A 80 -3.23 -2.35 -6.62
N ASP A 81 -2.75 -1.20 -7.06
CA ASP A 81 -2.28 -0.96 -8.43
C ASP A 81 -0.77 -0.70 -8.52
N LEU A 82 -0.08 -0.63 -7.38
CA LEU A 82 1.35 -0.32 -7.30
C LEU A 82 2.18 -1.60 -7.28
N GLU A 83 3.20 -1.65 -8.15
CA GLU A 83 4.26 -2.66 -8.08
C GLU A 83 5.12 -2.41 -6.84
N VAL A 84 5.26 -3.42 -5.99
CA VAL A 84 6.07 -3.37 -4.77
C VAL A 84 7.19 -4.40 -4.82
N PRO A 85 8.42 -4.06 -4.43
CA PRO A 85 9.52 -5.01 -4.42
C PRO A 85 9.30 -6.09 -3.35
N LEU A 86 9.54 -7.35 -3.72
CA LEU A 86 9.46 -8.47 -2.80
C LEU A 86 10.84 -8.93 -2.35
N TYR A 87 11.73 -9.21 -3.29
CA TYR A 87 13.11 -9.64 -3.07
C TYR A 87 13.91 -9.52 -4.36
N PHE A 88 15.24 -9.68 -4.30
CA PHE A 88 16.12 -9.66 -5.47
C PHE A 88 16.58 -11.08 -5.78
N ALA A 89 16.17 -11.60 -6.93
CA ALA A 89 16.55 -12.93 -7.37
C ALA A 89 18.05 -13.00 -7.70
N PRO A 90 18.72 -14.12 -7.39
CA PRO A 90 20.16 -14.28 -7.63
C PRO A 90 20.53 -14.40 -9.11
N SER A 91 19.58 -14.75 -9.97
CA SER A 91 19.72 -14.79 -11.43
C SER A 91 18.37 -14.65 -12.12
N ASP A 92 18.40 -14.39 -13.43
CA ASP A 92 17.18 -14.25 -14.24
C ASP A 92 16.40 -15.57 -14.35
N GLU A 93 17.11 -16.70 -14.31
CA GLU A 93 16.53 -18.05 -14.37
C GLU A 93 15.92 -18.51 -13.04
N PHE A 94 16.08 -17.72 -11.98
CA PHE A 94 15.49 -18.09 -10.70
C PHE A 94 13.97 -18.05 -10.78
N GLU A 95 13.36 -19.22 -10.48
CA GLU A 95 11.92 -19.36 -10.35
C GLU A 95 11.55 -19.70 -8.91
N GLU A 96 10.60 -18.95 -8.36
CA GLU A 96 10.04 -19.25 -7.05
C GLU A 96 9.15 -20.49 -7.12
N LYS A 97 9.44 -21.47 -6.29
CA LYS A 97 8.64 -22.70 -6.15
C LYS A 97 7.52 -22.46 -5.14
N LEU A 98 6.32 -22.18 -5.67
CA LEU A 98 5.13 -21.94 -4.84
C LEU A 98 4.79 -23.18 -4.02
N THR A 99 4.49 -22.98 -2.75
CA THR A 99 4.18 -24.03 -1.78
C THR A 99 3.31 -23.48 -0.64
N LEU A 100 2.61 -24.37 0.07
CA LEU A 100 1.91 -24.03 1.32
C LEU A 100 2.86 -23.90 2.52
N LYS A 101 4.15 -24.14 2.33
CA LYS A 101 5.21 -23.93 3.31
C LYS A 101 6.08 -22.73 2.88
N ARG A 102 7.28 -22.62 3.40
CA ARG A 102 8.27 -21.62 2.95
C ARG A 102 8.76 -21.97 1.56
N SER A 103 8.70 -21.03 0.63
CA SER A 103 9.25 -21.18 -0.71
C SER A 103 10.79 -21.06 -0.70
N ASN A 104 11.42 -21.37 -1.81
CA ASN A 104 12.86 -21.16 -1.99
C ASN A 104 13.30 -19.68 -1.98
N ALA A 105 12.36 -18.73 -2.12
CA ALA A 105 12.64 -17.31 -1.94
C ALA A 105 12.96 -16.95 -0.48
N HIS A 106 12.57 -17.81 0.49
CA HIS A 106 12.83 -17.57 1.90
C HIS A 106 14.34 -17.43 2.23
N GLU A 107 15.18 -18.24 1.61
CA GLU A 107 16.64 -18.18 1.82
C GLU A 107 17.22 -16.86 1.29
N ILE A 108 16.72 -16.38 0.15
CA ILE A 108 17.13 -15.10 -0.43
C ILE A 108 16.75 -13.95 0.52
N VAL A 109 15.50 -13.91 0.98
CA VAL A 109 15.03 -12.90 1.92
C VAL A 109 15.80 -12.95 3.25
N ALA A 110 16.18 -14.15 3.70
CA ALA A 110 17.01 -14.31 4.91
C ALA A 110 18.40 -13.67 4.75
N GLU A 111 19.05 -13.85 3.61
CA GLU A 111 20.35 -13.22 3.31
C GLU A 111 20.21 -11.69 3.14
N GLU A 112 19.15 -11.21 2.51
CA GLU A 112 18.85 -9.75 2.46
C GLU A 112 18.69 -9.18 3.87
N CYS A 113 17.90 -9.82 4.72
CA CYS A 113 17.71 -9.40 6.11
C CYS A 113 19.03 -9.39 6.92
N LYS A 114 19.90 -10.37 6.67
CA LYS A 114 21.22 -10.43 7.29
C LYS A 114 22.10 -9.26 6.82
N SER A 115 22.14 -9.00 5.52
CA SER A 115 22.89 -7.90 4.92
C SER A 115 22.45 -6.54 5.45
N ILE A 116 21.15 -6.35 5.66
CA ILE A 116 20.59 -5.12 6.26
C ILE A 116 21.08 -4.93 7.70
N ARG A 117 21.20 -6.01 8.47
CA ARG A 117 21.63 -5.96 9.88
C ARG A 117 23.12 -5.79 10.08
N GLU A 118 23.91 -6.34 9.16
CA GLU A 118 25.37 -6.37 9.25
C GLU A 118 26.05 -5.26 8.45
N GLY A 119 25.32 -4.61 7.56
CA GLY A 119 25.84 -3.63 6.62
C GLY A 119 24.97 -2.40 6.43
N VAL A 120 24.97 -1.88 5.22
CA VAL A 120 24.15 -0.74 4.79
C VAL A 120 23.21 -1.20 3.70
N ALA A 121 21.96 -0.81 3.79
CA ALA A 121 20.94 -1.12 2.80
C ALA A 121 20.17 0.11 2.34
N LEU A 122 19.66 0.04 1.13
CA LEU A 122 18.71 1.00 0.57
C LEU A 122 17.36 0.31 0.43
N LEU A 123 16.32 0.91 1.00
CA LEU A 123 14.98 0.35 1.00
C LEU A 123 14.02 1.31 0.26
N ASP A 124 13.29 0.79 -0.72
CA ASP A 124 12.19 1.53 -1.34
C ASP A 124 10.95 1.51 -0.43
N ILE A 125 10.52 2.68 0.00
CA ILE A 125 9.32 2.89 0.81
C ILE A 125 8.23 3.65 0.06
N THR A 126 8.21 3.59 -1.26
CA THR A 126 7.23 4.29 -2.12
C THR A 126 5.79 3.78 -1.88
N GLY A 127 5.63 2.58 -1.32
CA GLY A 127 4.34 2.01 -0.96
C GLY A 127 3.55 2.76 0.13
N PHE A 128 4.05 3.89 0.63
CA PHE A 128 3.31 4.76 1.53
C PHE A 128 2.76 5.98 0.79
N SER A 129 1.47 6.25 0.96
CA SER A 129 0.86 7.49 0.48
C SER A 129 1.41 8.70 1.23
N ARG A 130 1.65 9.79 0.52
CA ARG A 130 2.16 11.04 1.08
C ARG A 130 1.27 12.20 0.66
N PHE A 131 0.85 12.99 1.62
CA PHE A 131 0.01 14.16 1.43
C PHE A 131 0.71 15.36 2.02
N GLU A 132 0.80 16.45 1.25
CA GLU A 132 1.26 17.74 1.74
C GLU A 132 0.06 18.57 2.18
N VAL A 133 0.13 19.11 3.38
CA VAL A 133 -0.88 20.02 3.95
C VAL A 133 -0.17 21.34 4.29
N LYS A 134 -0.65 22.44 3.72
CA LYS A 134 -0.10 23.77 3.95
C LYS A 134 -1.18 24.86 3.88
N GLY A 135 -0.89 26.00 4.48
CA GLY A 135 -1.76 27.16 4.54
C GLY A 135 -1.89 27.70 5.96
N GLU A 136 -2.45 28.88 6.08
CA GLU A 136 -2.55 29.61 7.36
C GLU A 136 -3.23 28.81 8.49
N ASN A 137 -4.19 27.96 8.13
CA ASN A 137 -4.95 27.16 9.08
C ASN A 137 -4.51 25.68 9.17
N ALA A 138 -3.41 25.31 8.49
CA ALA A 138 -2.98 23.90 8.40
C ALA A 138 -2.75 23.30 9.79
N GLU A 139 -2.01 23.99 10.67
CA GLU A 139 -1.70 23.52 12.01
C GLU A 139 -2.96 23.35 12.87
N ALA A 140 -3.83 24.36 12.89
CA ALA A 140 -5.07 24.32 13.63
C ALA A 140 -6.03 23.22 13.14
N TRP A 141 -6.06 23.00 11.82
CA TRP A 141 -6.86 21.93 11.24
C TRP A 141 -6.31 20.54 11.61
N LEU A 142 -4.99 20.34 11.54
CA LEU A 142 -4.37 19.09 11.92
C LEU A 142 -4.51 18.78 13.42
N ASP A 143 -4.38 19.79 14.28
CA ASP A 143 -4.59 19.65 15.73
C ASP A 143 -6.03 19.24 16.08
N LYS A 144 -6.99 19.64 15.24
CA LYS A 144 -8.39 19.23 15.38
C LYS A 144 -8.66 17.80 14.89
N ILE A 145 -7.93 17.33 13.87
CA ILE A 145 -8.10 16.01 13.27
C ILE A 145 -7.40 14.91 14.08
N PHE A 146 -6.19 15.20 14.57
CA PHE A 146 -5.39 14.21 15.28
C PHE A 146 -5.57 14.31 16.79
N ALA A 147 -5.77 13.19 17.45
CA ALA A 147 -5.84 13.07 18.90
C ALA A 147 -4.45 13.13 19.57
N THR A 148 -3.39 13.27 18.80
CA THR A 148 -2.00 13.35 19.25
C THR A 148 -1.49 14.78 19.07
N LYS A 149 -0.71 15.31 20.04
CA LYS A 149 -0.04 16.61 19.86
C LYS A 149 0.78 16.63 18.59
N LEU A 150 0.70 17.70 17.83
CA LEU A 150 1.47 17.87 16.59
C LEU A 150 2.98 17.83 16.87
N PRO A 151 3.78 17.32 15.93
CA PRO A 151 5.23 17.31 16.07
C PRO A 151 5.78 18.74 16.02
N LYS A 152 6.86 18.96 16.77
CA LYS A 152 7.63 20.21 16.68
C LYS A 152 8.26 20.36 15.30
N PRO A 153 8.59 21.59 14.85
CA PRO A 153 9.33 21.81 13.62
C PRO A 153 10.54 20.90 13.45
N GLY A 154 10.71 20.31 12.26
CA GLY A 154 11.77 19.36 11.92
C GLY A 154 11.61 17.97 12.56
N ARG A 155 10.44 17.64 13.09
CA ARG A 155 10.18 16.35 13.73
C ARG A 155 9.01 15.62 13.07
N ALA A 156 9.05 14.30 13.13
CA ALA A 156 7.95 13.40 12.79
C ALA A 156 7.37 12.74 14.06
N ARG A 157 6.10 12.39 13.98
CA ARG A 157 5.39 11.68 15.06
C ARG A 157 4.29 10.80 14.47
N LEU A 158 4.05 9.66 15.09
CA LEU A 158 2.83 8.91 14.86
C LEU A 158 1.63 9.72 15.35
N ALA A 159 0.67 9.94 14.49
CA ALA A 159 -0.52 10.74 14.75
C ALA A 159 -1.78 9.88 14.56
N VAL A 160 -2.60 9.84 15.60
CA VAL A 160 -3.76 8.96 15.69
C VAL A 160 -5.03 9.77 15.44
N MET A 161 -5.88 9.26 14.55
CA MET A 161 -7.24 9.78 14.36
C MET A 161 -8.25 8.90 15.10
N LEU A 162 -9.16 9.52 15.82
CA LEU A 162 -10.20 8.84 16.57
C LEU A 162 -11.60 9.26 16.09
N SER A 163 -12.54 8.34 16.22
CA SER A 163 -13.97 8.68 16.10
C SER A 163 -14.45 9.49 17.31
N PRO A 164 -15.62 10.14 17.24
CA PRO A 164 -16.23 10.79 18.41
C PRO A 164 -16.45 9.86 19.61
N THR A 165 -16.53 8.54 19.37
CA THR A 165 -16.67 7.50 20.41
C THR A 165 -15.31 6.94 20.88
N GLY A 166 -14.19 7.54 20.49
CA GLY A 166 -12.83 7.15 20.89
C GLY A 166 -12.27 5.92 20.18
N LYS A 167 -12.91 5.41 19.12
CA LYS A 167 -12.39 4.29 18.34
C LYS A 167 -11.35 4.77 17.34
N LEU A 168 -10.29 3.97 17.15
CA LEU A 168 -9.24 4.23 16.16
C LEU A 168 -9.84 4.29 14.74
N LYS A 169 -9.60 5.39 14.04
CA LYS A 169 -9.93 5.58 12.63
C LYS A 169 -8.72 5.43 11.71
N GLY A 170 -7.56 5.72 12.20
CA GLY A 170 -6.29 5.56 11.49
C GLY A 170 -5.10 6.03 12.32
N ASP A 171 -3.95 5.53 11.97
CA ASP A 171 -2.66 5.95 12.50
C ASP A 171 -1.75 6.32 11.32
N LEU A 172 -1.28 7.55 11.33
CA LEU A 172 -0.50 8.14 10.25
C LEU A 172 0.78 8.73 10.82
N THR A 173 1.79 8.85 10.00
CA THR A 173 3.00 9.60 10.38
C THR A 173 2.85 11.05 9.94
N LEU A 174 2.92 11.96 10.88
CA LEU A 174 2.86 13.40 10.64
C LEU A 174 4.25 14.02 10.81
N LEU A 175 4.72 14.73 9.79
CA LEU A 175 5.97 15.47 9.77
C LEU A 175 5.68 16.97 9.71
N ASN A 176 6.33 17.77 10.54
CA ASN A 176 6.28 19.23 10.52
C ASN A 176 7.60 19.77 9.97
N TRP A 177 7.57 20.45 8.82
CA TRP A 177 8.74 21.05 8.16
C TRP A 177 9.21 22.35 8.83
N GLY A 178 8.36 23.00 9.63
CA GLY A 178 8.70 24.22 10.35
C GLY A 178 8.38 25.52 9.62
N ASP A 179 7.89 25.46 8.40
CA ASP A 179 7.51 26.59 7.54
C ASP A 179 5.98 26.71 7.32
N GLY A 180 5.19 26.05 8.17
CA GLY A 180 3.74 25.93 8.00
C GLY A 180 3.32 24.79 7.07
N THR A 181 4.28 24.00 6.60
CA THR A 181 4.05 22.81 5.78
C THR A 181 4.13 21.55 6.63
N PHE A 182 3.17 20.65 6.43
CA PHE A 182 3.12 19.34 7.06
C PHE A 182 3.02 18.25 6.01
N TRP A 183 3.65 17.12 6.27
CA TRP A 183 3.40 15.91 5.51
C TRP A 183 2.68 14.88 6.36
N ILE A 184 1.68 14.24 5.76
CA ILE A 184 0.97 13.11 6.31
C ILE A 184 1.36 11.88 5.49
N MET A 185 1.83 10.84 6.15
CA MET A 185 2.20 9.57 5.50
C MET A 185 1.37 8.44 6.11
N GLY A 186 0.80 7.61 5.26
CA GLY A 186 0.01 6.46 5.66
C GLY A 186 0.19 5.28 4.71
N SER A 187 -0.49 4.17 4.99
CA SER A 187 -0.49 3.04 4.07
C SER A 187 -1.11 3.44 2.73
N TYR A 188 -0.64 2.79 1.67
CA TYR A 188 -1.15 2.98 0.33
C TYR A 188 -2.53 2.35 0.18
#